data_104a2547a99c3fbdfb6c971d6f1fac01
#
_entry.id   104a2547a99c3fbdfb6c971d6f1fac01
#
_cell.length_a   1.000
_cell.length_b   1.000
_cell.length_c   1.000
_cell.angle_alpha   90.00
_cell.angle_beta   90.00
_cell.angle_gamma   90.00
#
_symmetry.space_group_name_H-M   'P 1'
#
loop_
_entity.id
_entity.type
_entity.pdbx_description
1 polymer ?
#
loop_
_entity_poly.entity_id
_entity_poly.type
_entity_poly.pdbx_seq_one_letter_code
_entity_poly.pdbx_strand_id
1 'polypeptide(L)'
;MRIAQGPGETLAHALTDRALTIRRFENGVVELDLKRPDIKTLVLSGGGAKGVAFAGMVKALEASQALGKIESISGSSAGAISAAFLASGMRHADFDQMSDETNLVSLLDSQNIMLEQLQHASSTIGKGVAKIPGKVGTIGQLLFDLVPRLHSRAAPLEALIREKMVESIQSRFNDALNDPQRQISPASKACVKQISANGYVTFGDLATLSKELPEIKQLHITGTAMFDGRPQMVVFNASLTPDMDVARAAHISGSLPFVFQQPSEQQLPFQAEGERTRFQDGGIMLNTPVLDLYEPQFRMSAIPDSEQLILKFESENGGEKNDRGTLLSAMTDSVIRVQYRARDVQEAHGIQIFADETVPVPLRTERGDFTGTFKGTVNFSMPLADKNHLQEKLQKKVEEHLSRHESSKTYTFASIGGALLALDDTLFEATAHELQNDQQSLTVITFRQEAQQALNALKHALMEAKTKAKDTLVLTSAMRNALATLDQLGDAPGKIDWLAKKLNHGNDPDYMELLQAVKRMDAGAHGPKSAVMTEAIKEMGLRDIVTKSENFIREVIYPSLYRPRQPDANVRLLNQSIVDLRTAKSDEEYNAVLNRMIERYVSRTALTSSRPSRSTTIEQARAWLIPGG
;
A
#
# COMPACT_ATOMS: atom_id res chain seq x y z
N MET A 1 22.32 12.58 17.48
CA MET A 1 22.77 11.17 17.52
C MET A 1 24.20 11.15 18.05
N ARG A 2 24.52 10.32 19.07
CA ARG A 2 25.92 10.17 19.53
C ARG A 2 26.64 9.30 18.52
N ILE A 3 27.84 9.69 18.11
CA ILE A 3 28.68 8.92 17.19
C ILE A 3 29.52 7.93 18.01
N ALA A 4 29.71 6.72 17.55
CA ALA A 4 30.60 5.71 18.14
C ALA A 4 32.03 6.26 18.23
N GLN A 5 32.69 6.12 19.38
CA GLN A 5 34.05 6.62 19.64
C GLN A 5 34.86 5.56 20.35
N GLY A 6 36.11 5.41 19.93
CA GLY A 6 37.04 4.42 20.45
C GLY A 6 36.89 3.02 19.83
N PRO A 7 37.69 2.05 20.28
CA PRO A 7 37.51 0.65 19.86
C PRO A 7 36.19 0.08 20.34
N GLY A 8 35.53 -0.67 19.48
CA GLY A 8 34.29 -1.36 19.81
C GLY A 8 34.55 -2.76 20.38
N GLU A 9 33.94 -3.07 21.53
CA GLU A 9 33.91 -4.42 22.10
C GLU A 9 32.74 -5.20 21.54
N THR A 10 32.96 -6.37 20.96
CA THR A 10 31.87 -7.26 20.54
C THR A 10 31.29 -7.95 21.76
N LEU A 11 30.00 -7.70 22.02
CA LEU A 11 29.26 -8.26 23.15
C LEU A 11 28.55 -9.58 22.81
N ALA A 12 28.04 -9.70 21.58
CA ALA A 12 27.34 -10.88 21.12
C ALA A 12 27.43 -11.03 19.60
N HIS A 13 27.34 -12.29 19.12
CA HIS A 13 27.28 -12.62 17.70
C HIS A 13 26.31 -13.75 17.47
N ALA A 14 25.06 -13.44 17.17
CA ALA A 14 24.02 -14.43 16.93
C ALA A 14 23.94 -14.84 15.46
N LEU A 15 24.08 -16.13 15.20
CA LEU A 15 23.89 -16.75 13.88
C LEU A 15 22.41 -17.12 13.72
N THR A 16 21.59 -16.11 13.45
CA THR A 16 20.21 -16.27 13.00
C THR A 16 20.14 -16.09 11.49
N ASP A 17 18.97 -16.22 10.90
CA ASP A 17 18.76 -15.92 9.46
C ASP A 17 19.20 -14.50 9.09
N ARG A 18 19.30 -13.61 10.08
CA ARG A 18 19.70 -12.20 9.91
C ARG A 18 21.11 -11.88 10.41
N ALA A 19 21.91 -12.83 10.85
CA ALA A 19 23.30 -12.64 11.32
C ALA A 19 23.51 -11.32 12.07
N LEU A 20 23.32 -11.31 13.39
CA LEU A 20 23.42 -10.11 14.24
C LEU A 20 24.77 -10.06 14.95
N THR A 21 25.43 -8.90 14.90
CA THR A 21 26.60 -8.58 15.73
C THR A 21 26.32 -7.35 16.57
N ILE A 22 26.52 -7.42 17.88
CA ILE A 22 26.36 -6.33 18.85
C ILE A 22 27.72 -5.84 19.29
N ARG A 23 28.03 -4.56 19.07
CA ARG A 23 29.28 -3.91 19.50
C ARG A 23 28.98 -2.74 20.42
N ARG A 24 29.68 -2.65 21.54
CA ARG A 24 29.64 -1.53 22.47
C ARG A 24 30.95 -0.73 22.40
N PHE A 25 30.84 0.59 22.34
CA PHE A 25 31.96 1.52 22.29
C PHE A 25 32.22 2.15 23.66
N GLU A 26 33.45 2.70 23.87
CA GLU A 26 33.86 3.30 25.14
C GLU A 26 32.91 4.40 25.65
N ASN A 27 32.27 5.13 24.75
CA ASN A 27 31.30 6.17 25.10
C ASN A 27 29.88 5.65 25.40
N GLY A 28 29.71 4.32 25.53
CA GLY A 28 28.44 3.65 25.81
C GLY A 28 27.51 3.51 24.61
N VAL A 29 27.89 4.02 23.45
CA VAL A 29 27.14 3.81 22.20
C VAL A 29 27.21 2.34 21.81
N VAL A 30 26.11 1.82 21.30
CA VAL A 30 26.01 0.44 20.82
C VAL A 30 25.63 0.44 19.34
N GLU A 31 26.35 -0.34 18.56
CA GLU A 31 26.02 -0.62 17.17
C GLU A 31 25.55 -2.06 17.00
N LEU A 32 24.48 -2.21 16.25
CA LEU A 32 23.97 -3.49 15.79
C LEU A 32 24.24 -3.60 14.30
N ASP A 33 25.12 -4.49 13.90
CA ASP A 33 25.27 -4.88 12.49
C ASP A 33 24.34 -6.06 12.24
N LEU A 34 23.40 -5.86 11.35
CA LEU A 34 22.33 -6.81 11.12
C LEU A 34 22.08 -6.96 9.62
N LYS A 35 21.99 -8.18 9.14
CA LYS A 35 21.51 -8.43 7.77
C LYS A 35 20.10 -7.85 7.63
N ARG A 36 19.81 -7.22 6.48
CA ARG A 36 18.47 -6.72 6.20
C ARG A 36 17.43 -7.82 6.29
N PRO A 37 16.19 -7.54 6.74
CA PRO A 37 15.14 -8.53 6.78
C PRO A 37 14.68 -8.90 5.38
N ASP A 38 13.98 -10.02 5.25
CA ASP A 38 13.42 -10.42 3.97
C ASP A 38 12.40 -9.40 3.44
N ILE A 39 12.36 -9.29 2.11
CA ILE A 39 11.32 -8.53 1.41
C ILE A 39 10.05 -9.36 1.45
N LYS A 40 9.07 -8.94 2.25
CA LYS A 40 7.79 -9.63 2.42
C LYS A 40 6.64 -9.00 1.65
N THR A 41 6.79 -7.75 1.23
CA THR A 41 5.75 -7.02 0.51
C THR A 41 6.27 -6.52 -0.84
N LEU A 42 5.49 -6.76 -1.89
CA LEU A 42 5.73 -6.23 -3.23
C LEU A 42 4.68 -5.17 -3.55
N VAL A 43 5.11 -3.99 -3.96
CA VAL A 43 4.24 -2.86 -4.32
C VAL A 43 4.42 -2.51 -5.79
N LEU A 44 3.33 -2.60 -6.58
CA LEU A 44 3.34 -2.36 -8.01
C LEU A 44 2.53 -1.11 -8.35
N SER A 45 3.20 -0.06 -8.81
CA SER A 45 2.52 1.17 -9.21
C SER A 45 1.74 1.03 -10.51
N GLY A 46 0.74 1.88 -10.69
CA GLY A 46 0.00 2.00 -11.93
C GLY A 46 0.83 2.67 -13.05
N GLY A 47 0.59 2.24 -14.29
CA GLY A 47 1.34 2.76 -15.44
C GLY A 47 0.73 2.47 -16.81
N GLY A 48 -0.46 1.88 -16.89
CA GLY A 48 -1.07 1.46 -18.16
C GLY A 48 -0.18 0.45 -18.90
N ALA A 49 0.01 0.62 -20.20
CA ALA A 49 0.81 -0.29 -21.03
C ALA A 49 2.28 -0.44 -20.60
N LYS A 50 2.81 0.48 -19.77
CA LYS A 50 4.16 0.38 -19.18
C LYS A 50 4.32 -0.85 -18.28
N GLY A 51 3.20 -1.41 -17.78
CA GLY A 51 3.18 -2.61 -16.94
C GLY A 51 3.83 -3.84 -17.57
N VAL A 52 4.01 -3.88 -18.90
CA VAL A 52 4.76 -4.93 -19.58
C VAL A 52 6.20 -5.09 -19.06
N ALA A 53 6.79 -4.04 -18.49
CA ALA A 53 8.12 -4.09 -17.88
C ALA A 53 8.19 -5.04 -16.67
N PHE A 54 7.07 -5.31 -15.98
CA PHE A 54 7.06 -6.12 -14.76
C PHE A 54 7.50 -7.58 -14.98
N ALA A 55 7.43 -8.12 -16.20
CA ALA A 55 7.99 -9.44 -16.50
C ALA A 55 9.49 -9.52 -16.16
N GLY A 56 10.25 -8.46 -16.41
CA GLY A 56 11.66 -8.40 -16.03
C GLY A 56 11.87 -8.43 -14.50
N MET A 57 11.00 -7.79 -13.73
CA MET A 57 11.02 -7.89 -12.26
C MET A 57 10.72 -9.31 -11.80
N VAL A 58 9.70 -9.97 -12.33
CA VAL A 58 9.36 -11.35 -11.96
C VAL A 58 10.54 -12.27 -12.19
N LYS A 59 11.23 -12.14 -13.33
CA LYS A 59 12.44 -12.89 -13.66
C LYS A 59 13.55 -12.70 -12.62
N ALA A 60 13.82 -11.48 -12.22
CA ALA A 60 14.84 -11.17 -11.21
C ALA A 60 14.47 -11.76 -9.83
N LEU A 61 13.20 -11.65 -9.42
CA LEU A 61 12.71 -12.17 -8.15
C LEU A 61 12.72 -13.71 -8.08
N GLU A 62 12.39 -14.41 -9.18
CA GLU A 62 12.49 -15.87 -9.25
C GLU A 62 13.95 -16.32 -9.21
N ALA A 63 14.83 -15.72 -10.03
CA ALA A 63 16.24 -16.06 -10.11
C ALA A 63 16.96 -15.91 -8.76
N SER A 64 16.59 -14.91 -7.96
CA SER A 64 17.13 -14.67 -6.62
C SER A 64 16.41 -15.43 -5.51
N GLN A 65 15.36 -16.20 -5.82
CA GLN A 65 14.46 -16.85 -4.86
C GLN A 65 13.70 -15.87 -3.94
N ALA A 66 13.77 -14.56 -4.18
CA ALA A 66 13.10 -13.55 -3.37
C ALA A 66 11.57 -13.62 -3.51
N LEU A 67 11.04 -14.04 -4.67
CA LEU A 67 9.60 -14.20 -4.89
C LEU A 67 8.96 -15.17 -3.89
N GLY A 68 9.69 -16.22 -3.49
CA GLY A 68 9.22 -17.19 -2.50
C GLY A 68 9.00 -16.59 -1.11
N LYS A 69 9.74 -15.53 -0.75
CA LYS A 69 9.67 -14.85 0.55
C LYS A 69 8.61 -13.76 0.62
N ILE A 70 8.11 -13.29 -0.52
CA ILE A 70 7.01 -12.33 -0.56
C ILE A 70 5.73 -12.99 -0.05
N GLU A 71 5.07 -12.35 0.90
CA GLU A 71 3.82 -12.80 1.52
C GLU A 71 2.61 -12.03 0.98
N SER A 72 2.81 -10.76 0.63
CA SER A 72 1.76 -9.83 0.24
C SER A 72 2.14 -9.01 -1.00
N ILE A 73 1.18 -8.78 -1.87
CA ILE A 73 1.35 -7.94 -3.05
C ILE A 73 0.27 -6.87 -3.06
N SER A 74 0.66 -5.62 -3.30
CA SER A 74 -0.28 -4.53 -3.53
C SER A 74 -0.09 -3.92 -4.91
N GLY A 75 -1.20 -3.57 -5.56
CA GLY A 75 -1.16 -3.04 -6.91
C GLY A 75 -2.22 -1.98 -7.20
N SER A 76 -1.90 -1.08 -8.12
CA SER A 76 -2.80 -0.07 -8.65
C SER A 76 -2.80 -0.10 -10.17
N SER A 77 -3.95 0.02 -10.82
CA SER A 77 -4.06 0.05 -12.29
C SER A 77 -3.37 -1.14 -12.97
N ALA A 78 -2.44 -0.92 -13.90
CA ALA A 78 -1.64 -2.00 -14.50
C ALA A 78 -0.87 -2.82 -13.45
N GLY A 79 -0.43 -2.19 -12.35
CA GLY A 79 0.17 -2.89 -11.22
C GLY A 79 -0.82 -3.83 -10.52
N ALA A 80 -2.11 -3.50 -10.46
CA ALA A 80 -3.15 -4.38 -9.91
C ALA A 80 -3.35 -5.63 -10.77
N ILE A 81 -3.33 -5.49 -12.09
CA ILE A 81 -3.44 -6.63 -13.03
C ILE A 81 -2.24 -7.56 -12.86
N SER A 82 -1.02 -7.00 -12.84
CA SER A 82 0.20 -7.78 -12.63
C SER A 82 0.23 -8.44 -11.25
N ALA A 83 -0.22 -7.72 -10.20
CA ALA A 83 -0.34 -8.22 -8.85
C ALA A 83 -1.30 -9.41 -8.75
N ALA A 84 -2.44 -9.39 -9.47
CA ALA A 84 -3.40 -10.48 -9.50
C ALA A 84 -2.77 -11.77 -10.05
N PHE A 85 -2.04 -11.70 -11.16
CA PHE A 85 -1.33 -12.85 -11.73
C PHE A 85 -0.27 -13.40 -10.79
N LEU A 86 0.55 -12.52 -10.19
CA LEU A 86 1.60 -12.95 -9.26
C LEU A 86 1.02 -13.52 -7.96
N ALA A 87 -0.06 -12.95 -7.45
CA ALA A 87 -0.72 -13.44 -6.26
C ALA A 87 -1.34 -14.83 -6.45
N SER A 88 -1.73 -15.20 -7.67
CA SER A 88 -2.17 -16.56 -8.01
C SER A 88 -1.02 -17.58 -8.13
N GLY A 89 0.23 -17.14 -7.98
CA GLY A 89 1.42 -17.99 -8.09
C GLY A 89 1.92 -18.16 -9.52
N MET A 90 1.56 -17.31 -10.47
CA MET A 90 2.03 -17.38 -11.85
C MET A 90 3.56 -17.32 -11.92
N ARG A 91 4.17 -18.21 -12.71
CA ARG A 91 5.63 -18.26 -12.93
C ARG A 91 6.07 -17.19 -13.92
N HIS A 92 7.35 -16.83 -13.87
CA HIS A 92 7.92 -15.89 -14.84
C HIS A 92 7.66 -16.32 -16.28
N ALA A 93 7.89 -17.60 -16.63
CA ALA A 93 7.72 -18.08 -17.99
C ALA A 93 6.29 -17.86 -18.53
N ASP A 94 5.27 -18.14 -17.68
CA ASP A 94 3.86 -17.96 -18.06
C ASP A 94 3.50 -16.48 -18.14
N PHE A 95 4.06 -15.65 -17.21
CA PHE A 95 3.85 -14.20 -17.18
C PHE A 95 4.48 -13.53 -18.42
N ASP A 96 5.69 -13.93 -18.78
CA ASP A 96 6.44 -13.40 -19.93
C ASP A 96 5.75 -13.77 -21.24
N GLN A 97 5.42 -15.05 -21.41
CA GLN A 97 4.66 -15.54 -22.58
C GLN A 97 3.33 -14.78 -22.72
N MET A 98 2.57 -14.65 -21.63
CA MET A 98 1.31 -13.91 -21.63
C MET A 98 1.53 -12.44 -22.02
N SER A 99 2.57 -11.79 -21.47
CA SER A 99 2.92 -10.39 -21.77
C SER A 99 3.28 -10.19 -23.24
N ASP A 100 3.98 -11.15 -23.85
CA ASP A 100 4.44 -11.08 -25.24
C ASP A 100 3.31 -11.39 -26.23
N GLU A 101 2.55 -12.43 -25.97
CA GLU A 101 1.48 -12.91 -26.86
C GLU A 101 0.21 -12.06 -26.76
N THR A 102 -0.03 -11.41 -25.62
CA THR A 102 -1.26 -10.64 -25.44
C THR A 102 -1.21 -9.33 -26.21
N ASN A 103 -2.09 -9.20 -27.19
CA ASN A 103 -2.37 -7.92 -27.79
C ASN A 103 -3.27 -7.09 -26.86
N LEU A 104 -2.70 -6.14 -26.13
CA LEU A 104 -3.43 -5.34 -25.16
C LEU A 104 -4.63 -4.60 -25.77
N VAL A 105 -4.58 -4.30 -27.07
CA VAL A 105 -5.72 -3.69 -27.81
C VAL A 105 -6.89 -4.66 -27.93
N SER A 106 -6.64 -5.98 -28.01
CA SER A 106 -7.70 -6.99 -28.08
C SER A 106 -8.44 -7.20 -26.77
N LEU A 107 -7.87 -6.73 -25.63
CA LEU A 107 -8.52 -6.75 -24.33
C LEU A 107 -9.59 -5.68 -24.17
N LEU A 108 -9.67 -4.74 -25.10
CA LEU A 108 -10.69 -3.71 -25.16
C LEU A 108 -11.82 -4.21 -26.09
N ASP A 109 -13.00 -4.47 -25.53
CA ASP A 109 -14.18 -4.81 -26.30
C ASP A 109 -14.74 -3.56 -27.01
N SER A 110 -15.04 -3.70 -28.29
CA SER A 110 -15.67 -2.63 -29.06
C SER A 110 -17.14 -2.51 -28.70
N GLN A 111 -17.58 -1.28 -28.39
CA GLN A 111 -19.00 -1.00 -28.11
C GLN A 111 -19.68 -0.14 -29.18
N ASN A 112 -18.90 0.48 -30.05
CA ASN A 112 -19.43 1.39 -31.06
C ASN A 112 -19.36 0.76 -32.46
N ILE A 113 -20.37 -0.02 -32.81
CA ILE A 113 -20.55 -0.62 -34.14
C ILE A 113 -20.45 0.46 -35.25
N MET A 114 -20.91 1.67 -34.97
CA MET A 114 -20.82 2.79 -35.90
C MET A 114 -19.38 3.29 -36.11
N LEU A 115 -18.56 3.27 -35.05
CA LEU A 115 -17.13 3.62 -35.14
C LEU A 115 -16.30 2.49 -35.78
N GLU A 116 -16.65 1.23 -35.54
CA GLU A 116 -16.06 0.08 -36.26
C GLU A 116 -16.35 0.12 -37.76
N GLN A 117 -17.57 0.45 -38.14
CA GLN A 117 -17.92 0.62 -39.55
C GLN A 117 -17.18 1.78 -40.19
N LEU A 118 -17.00 2.90 -39.48
CA LEU A 118 -16.17 4.01 -39.94
C LEU A 118 -14.69 3.63 -40.05
N GLN A 119 -14.18 2.79 -39.14
CA GLN A 119 -12.82 2.27 -39.21
C GLN A 119 -12.62 1.35 -40.40
N HIS A 120 -13.58 0.44 -40.68
CA HIS A 120 -13.55 -0.40 -41.87
C HIS A 120 -13.66 0.41 -43.16
N ALA A 121 -14.54 1.41 -43.19
CA ALA A 121 -14.69 2.31 -44.34
C ALA A 121 -13.47 3.24 -44.54
N SER A 122 -12.77 3.59 -43.48
CA SER A 122 -11.60 4.47 -43.48
C SER A 122 -10.25 3.76 -43.40
N SER A 123 -10.22 2.43 -43.58
CA SER A 123 -8.96 1.65 -43.59
C SER A 123 -7.91 2.18 -44.57
N THR A 124 -8.35 2.81 -45.66
CA THR A 124 -7.51 3.51 -46.62
C THR A 124 -6.93 4.82 -46.06
N ILE A 125 -7.71 5.54 -45.22
CA ILE A 125 -7.29 6.78 -44.56
C ILE A 125 -6.29 6.50 -43.45
N GLY A 126 -6.50 5.43 -42.64
CA GLY A 126 -5.58 5.01 -41.60
C GLY A 126 -4.19 4.62 -42.14
N LYS A 127 -4.15 3.91 -43.30
CA LYS A 127 -2.90 3.62 -44.00
C LYS A 127 -2.22 4.88 -44.56
N GLY A 128 -2.99 5.93 -44.86
CA GLY A 128 -2.47 7.22 -45.27
C GLY A 128 -1.81 7.98 -44.13
N VAL A 129 -2.42 7.95 -42.93
CA VAL A 129 -1.88 8.58 -41.72
C VAL A 129 -0.58 7.91 -41.26
N ALA A 130 -0.49 6.58 -41.36
CA ALA A 130 0.73 5.83 -41.05
C ALA A 130 1.91 6.13 -41.99
N LYS A 131 1.64 6.67 -43.17
CA LYS A 131 2.69 7.08 -44.16
C LYS A 131 3.22 8.50 -43.90
N ILE A 132 2.67 9.25 -42.96
CA ILE A 132 3.21 10.56 -42.59
C ILE A 132 4.50 10.34 -41.79
N PRO A 133 5.67 10.81 -42.27
CA PRO A 133 6.93 10.60 -41.57
C PRO A 133 6.94 11.30 -40.20
N GLY A 134 7.45 10.60 -39.16
CA GLY A 134 7.73 11.18 -37.87
C GLY A 134 6.67 10.93 -36.78
N LYS A 135 6.82 11.62 -35.65
CA LYS A 135 6.00 11.44 -34.40
C LYS A 135 4.49 11.60 -34.62
N VAL A 136 4.08 12.42 -35.58
CA VAL A 136 2.66 12.69 -35.87
C VAL A 136 1.96 11.47 -36.48
N GLY A 137 2.63 10.73 -37.37
CA GLY A 137 2.07 9.52 -37.98
C GLY A 137 1.83 8.40 -36.97
N THR A 138 2.78 8.19 -36.04
CA THR A 138 2.67 7.16 -35.00
C THR A 138 1.55 7.46 -34.00
N ILE A 139 1.42 8.71 -33.58
CA ILE A 139 0.33 9.14 -32.69
C ILE A 139 -1.02 9.05 -33.39
N GLY A 140 -1.08 9.46 -34.66
CA GLY A 140 -2.30 9.35 -35.47
C GLY A 140 -2.77 7.90 -35.63
N GLN A 141 -1.84 6.95 -35.87
CA GLN A 141 -2.16 5.54 -35.96
C GLN A 141 -2.67 4.97 -34.62
N LEU A 142 -1.99 5.29 -33.50
CA LEU A 142 -2.41 4.88 -32.18
C LEU A 142 -3.82 5.37 -31.82
N LEU A 143 -4.12 6.64 -32.10
CA LEU A 143 -5.46 7.20 -31.90
C LEU A 143 -6.51 6.53 -32.81
N PHE A 144 -6.14 6.24 -34.05
CA PHE A 144 -7.02 5.53 -34.98
C PHE A 144 -7.37 4.11 -34.51
N ASP A 145 -6.43 3.39 -33.95
CA ASP A 145 -6.64 2.04 -33.40
C ASP A 145 -7.40 2.04 -32.07
N LEU A 146 -7.24 3.09 -31.26
CA LEU A 146 -7.85 3.21 -29.93
C LEU A 146 -9.28 3.80 -29.94
N VAL A 147 -9.55 4.77 -30.82
CA VAL A 147 -10.84 5.50 -30.86
C VAL A 147 -12.07 4.59 -30.94
N PRO A 148 -12.12 3.52 -31.76
CA PRO A 148 -13.29 2.64 -31.81
C PRO A 148 -13.54 1.82 -30.53
N ARG A 149 -12.53 1.69 -29.69
CA ARG A 149 -12.51 0.86 -28.47
C ARG A 149 -12.61 1.66 -27.17
N LEU A 150 -12.77 2.98 -27.29
CA LEU A 150 -13.04 3.84 -26.13
C LEU A 150 -14.36 3.43 -25.45
N HIS A 151 -14.40 3.56 -24.13
CA HIS A 151 -15.53 3.12 -23.29
C HIS A 151 -15.75 1.60 -23.29
N SER A 152 -14.66 0.83 -23.40
CA SER A 152 -14.67 -0.65 -23.26
C SER A 152 -15.26 -1.06 -21.90
N ARG A 153 -15.99 -2.18 -21.90
CA ARG A 153 -16.45 -2.85 -20.65
C ARG A 153 -15.39 -3.79 -20.08
N ALA A 154 -14.27 -3.96 -20.76
CA ALA A 154 -13.16 -4.82 -20.39
C ALA A 154 -13.54 -6.30 -20.15
N ALA A 155 -14.60 -6.80 -20.76
CA ALA A 155 -14.99 -8.21 -20.59
C ALA A 155 -13.89 -9.20 -21.02
N PRO A 156 -13.13 -8.99 -22.12
CA PRO A 156 -11.99 -9.84 -22.46
C PRO A 156 -10.87 -9.78 -21.44
N LEU A 157 -10.61 -8.61 -20.82
CA LEU A 157 -9.59 -8.46 -19.78
C LEU A 157 -9.96 -9.26 -18.53
N GLU A 158 -11.20 -9.12 -18.04
CA GLU A 158 -11.68 -9.91 -16.89
C GLU A 158 -11.61 -11.43 -17.18
N ALA A 159 -12.02 -11.85 -18.39
CA ALA A 159 -11.95 -13.25 -18.78
C ALA A 159 -10.52 -13.79 -18.76
N LEU A 160 -9.56 -13.04 -19.32
CA LEU A 160 -8.14 -13.40 -19.29
C LEU A 160 -7.61 -13.53 -17.86
N ILE A 161 -7.92 -12.55 -17.00
CA ILE A 161 -7.44 -12.58 -15.61
C ILE A 161 -8.02 -13.80 -14.88
N ARG A 162 -9.33 -14.07 -15.00
CA ARG A 162 -9.97 -15.26 -14.40
C ARG A 162 -9.33 -16.55 -14.86
N GLU A 163 -9.20 -16.75 -16.17
CA GLU A 163 -8.60 -17.94 -16.77
C GLU A 163 -7.18 -18.17 -16.24
N LYS A 164 -6.31 -17.17 -16.36
CA LYS A 164 -4.90 -17.31 -16.00
C LYS A 164 -4.68 -17.46 -14.50
N MET A 165 -5.49 -16.83 -13.66
CA MET A 165 -5.41 -17.04 -12.20
C MET A 165 -5.85 -18.45 -11.80
N VAL A 166 -6.94 -18.96 -12.38
CA VAL A 166 -7.43 -20.32 -12.10
C VAL A 166 -6.39 -21.36 -12.55
N GLU A 167 -5.85 -21.23 -13.77
CA GLU A 167 -4.80 -22.11 -14.29
C GLU A 167 -3.56 -22.11 -13.38
N SER A 168 -3.12 -20.93 -12.96
CA SER A 168 -1.94 -20.77 -12.09
C SER A 168 -2.15 -21.44 -10.73
N ILE A 169 -3.27 -21.18 -10.05
CA ILE A 169 -3.60 -21.81 -8.76
C ILE A 169 -3.67 -23.33 -8.89
N GLN A 170 -4.35 -23.85 -9.93
CA GLN A 170 -4.43 -25.29 -10.17
C GLN A 170 -3.03 -25.91 -10.38
N SER A 171 -2.16 -25.25 -11.14
CA SER A 171 -0.78 -25.69 -11.35
C SER A 171 -0.01 -25.77 -10.03
N ARG A 172 -0.03 -24.70 -9.22
CA ARG A 172 0.67 -24.67 -7.92
C ARG A 172 0.11 -25.67 -6.92
N PHE A 173 -1.21 -25.84 -6.92
CA PHE A 173 -1.86 -26.83 -6.06
C PHE A 173 -1.47 -28.27 -6.44
N ASN A 174 -1.40 -28.57 -7.74
CA ASN A 174 -0.96 -29.87 -8.24
C ASN A 174 0.52 -30.12 -7.91
N ASP A 175 1.38 -29.10 -8.03
CA ASP A 175 2.78 -29.20 -7.61
C ASP A 175 2.87 -29.57 -6.11
N ALA A 176 2.08 -28.90 -5.27
CA ALA A 176 2.06 -29.14 -3.84
C ALA A 176 1.49 -30.51 -3.46
N LEU A 177 0.51 -31.04 -4.21
CA LEU A 177 0.00 -32.40 -4.01
C LEU A 177 1.02 -33.48 -4.37
N ASN A 178 1.90 -33.19 -5.33
CA ASN A 178 2.96 -34.10 -5.78
C ASN A 178 4.22 -34.03 -4.90
N ASP A 179 4.30 -33.06 -3.98
CA ASP A 179 5.41 -32.93 -3.03
C ASP A 179 5.12 -33.73 -1.77
N PRO A 180 5.88 -34.85 -1.51
CA PRO A 180 5.64 -35.70 -0.33
C PRO A 180 5.89 -34.99 1.01
N GLN A 181 6.56 -33.84 1.00
CA GLN A 181 6.86 -33.08 2.22
C GLN A 181 5.74 -32.10 2.59
N ARG A 182 4.80 -31.85 1.67
CA ARG A 182 3.69 -30.90 1.88
C ARG A 182 2.41 -31.63 2.28
N GLN A 183 1.78 -31.14 3.34
CA GLN A 183 0.46 -31.58 3.74
C GLN A 183 -0.55 -30.49 3.44
N ILE A 184 -1.50 -30.78 2.57
CA ILE A 184 -2.54 -29.85 2.17
C ILE A 184 -3.85 -30.15 2.93
N SER A 185 -4.37 -29.16 3.63
CA SER A 185 -5.57 -29.27 4.45
C SER A 185 -6.84 -29.55 3.61
N PRO A 186 -7.89 -30.10 4.23
CA PRO A 186 -9.21 -30.22 3.60
C PRO A 186 -9.78 -28.87 3.18
N ALA A 187 -9.46 -27.78 3.90
CA ALA A 187 -9.92 -26.42 3.59
C ALA A 187 -9.33 -25.93 2.27
N SER A 188 -8.02 -26.07 2.06
CA SER A 188 -7.37 -25.68 0.81
C SER A 188 -7.84 -26.54 -0.38
N LYS A 189 -8.07 -27.85 -0.17
CA LYS A 189 -8.66 -28.73 -1.20
C LYS A 189 -10.07 -28.28 -1.59
N ALA A 190 -10.90 -27.94 -0.61
CA ALA A 190 -12.26 -27.43 -0.87
C ALA A 190 -12.23 -26.08 -1.61
N CYS A 191 -11.32 -25.18 -1.22
CA CYS A 191 -11.13 -23.87 -1.85
C CYS A 191 -10.77 -24.03 -3.34
N VAL A 192 -9.78 -24.85 -3.70
CA VAL A 192 -9.41 -25.07 -5.11
C VAL A 192 -10.53 -25.71 -5.92
N LYS A 193 -11.29 -26.64 -5.32
CA LYS A 193 -12.48 -27.21 -5.95
C LYS A 193 -13.54 -26.14 -6.21
N GLN A 194 -13.76 -25.23 -5.29
CA GLN A 194 -14.69 -24.09 -5.44
C GLN A 194 -14.24 -23.14 -6.54
N ILE A 195 -12.95 -22.75 -6.57
CA ILE A 195 -12.35 -21.92 -7.62
C ILE A 195 -12.59 -22.55 -9.00
N SER A 196 -12.34 -23.86 -9.12
CA SER A 196 -12.55 -24.58 -10.38
C SER A 196 -14.02 -24.61 -10.82
N ALA A 197 -14.94 -24.70 -9.87
CA ALA A 197 -16.38 -24.70 -10.15
C ALA A 197 -16.90 -23.30 -10.52
N ASN A 198 -16.40 -22.26 -9.86
CA ASN A 198 -16.81 -20.88 -10.07
C ASN A 198 -16.16 -20.27 -11.33
N GLY A 199 -14.95 -20.73 -11.71
CA GLY A 199 -14.17 -20.18 -12.81
C GLY A 199 -13.55 -18.81 -12.52
N TYR A 200 -13.46 -18.41 -11.25
CA TYR A 200 -12.80 -17.18 -10.80
C TYR A 200 -12.25 -17.34 -9.38
N VAL A 201 -11.40 -16.41 -8.98
CA VAL A 201 -10.68 -16.39 -7.70
C VAL A 201 -11.13 -15.17 -6.90
N THR A 202 -11.40 -15.36 -5.61
CA THR A 202 -11.71 -14.28 -4.67
C THR A 202 -10.50 -13.91 -3.81
N PHE A 203 -10.55 -12.75 -3.12
CA PHE A 203 -9.52 -12.38 -2.16
C PHE A 203 -9.48 -13.35 -0.95
N GLY A 204 -10.62 -13.87 -0.54
CA GLY A 204 -10.71 -14.88 0.52
C GLY A 204 -10.06 -16.21 0.14
N ASP A 205 -10.16 -16.60 -1.14
CA ASP A 205 -9.49 -17.79 -1.66
C ASP A 205 -7.96 -17.63 -1.58
N LEU A 206 -7.43 -16.49 -2.03
CA LEU A 206 -5.99 -16.20 -1.94
C LEU A 206 -5.51 -16.21 -0.49
N ALA A 207 -6.24 -15.59 0.43
CA ALA A 207 -5.90 -15.58 1.86
C ALA A 207 -5.98 -16.97 2.51
N THR A 208 -6.84 -17.85 2.00
CA THR A 208 -6.93 -19.23 2.48
C THR A 208 -5.75 -20.06 1.98
N LEU A 209 -5.45 -19.97 0.68
CA LEU A 209 -4.41 -20.77 0.04
C LEU A 209 -3.00 -20.31 0.42
N SER A 210 -2.76 -19.00 0.60
CA SER A 210 -1.45 -18.45 0.96
C SER A 210 -0.93 -18.93 2.31
N LYS A 211 -1.77 -19.48 3.18
CA LYS A 211 -1.36 -20.05 4.48
C LYS A 211 -0.57 -21.35 4.33
N GLU A 212 -0.78 -22.09 3.26
CA GLU A 212 -0.18 -23.41 3.04
C GLU A 212 0.65 -23.47 1.75
N LEU A 213 0.37 -22.60 0.81
CA LEU A 213 1.04 -22.50 -0.48
C LEU A 213 1.77 -21.16 -0.56
N PRO A 214 3.07 -21.11 -0.19
CA PRO A 214 3.85 -19.86 -0.17
C PRO A 214 4.01 -19.23 -1.56
N GLU A 215 3.73 -19.95 -2.62
CA GLU A 215 3.68 -19.43 -3.99
C GLU A 215 2.46 -18.53 -4.22
N ILE A 216 1.37 -18.74 -3.48
CA ILE A 216 0.16 -17.91 -3.54
C ILE A 216 0.29 -16.82 -2.48
N LYS A 217 -0.10 -15.58 -2.83
CA LYS A 217 0.15 -14.39 -2.01
C LYS A 217 -1.16 -13.72 -1.61
N GLN A 218 -1.13 -13.02 -0.47
CA GLN A 218 -2.20 -12.07 -0.15
C GLN A 218 -2.16 -10.91 -1.14
N LEU A 219 -3.34 -10.39 -1.48
CA LEU A 219 -3.48 -9.37 -2.51
C LEU A 219 -4.27 -8.17 -2.01
N HIS A 220 -3.76 -6.98 -2.34
CA HIS A 220 -4.41 -5.70 -2.09
C HIS A 220 -4.49 -4.92 -3.40
N ILE A 221 -5.67 -4.49 -3.79
CA ILE A 221 -5.90 -3.70 -5.00
C ILE A 221 -6.56 -2.39 -4.63
N THR A 222 -6.04 -1.27 -5.13
CA THR A 222 -6.67 0.04 -4.91
C THR A 222 -7.70 0.35 -5.99
N GLY A 223 -8.76 1.03 -5.60
CA GLY A 223 -9.77 1.59 -6.47
C GLY A 223 -10.11 3.02 -6.09
N THR A 224 -10.71 3.77 -6.99
CA THR A 224 -11.29 5.08 -6.70
C THR A 224 -12.81 4.97 -6.77
N ALA A 225 -13.47 5.02 -5.62
CA ALA A 225 -14.93 5.05 -5.52
C ALA A 225 -15.45 6.47 -5.67
N MET A 226 -16.57 6.64 -6.36
CA MET A 226 -17.22 7.94 -6.57
C MET A 226 -18.46 8.05 -5.67
N PHE A 227 -18.28 8.38 -4.41
CA PHE A 227 -19.36 8.62 -3.46
C PHE A 227 -19.88 10.04 -3.62
N ASP A 228 -21.17 10.20 -3.89
CA ASP A 228 -21.82 11.51 -4.14
C ASP A 228 -21.06 12.38 -5.16
N GLY A 229 -20.46 11.74 -6.17
CA GLY A 229 -19.66 12.43 -7.17
C GLY A 229 -18.26 12.86 -6.70
N ARG A 230 -17.80 12.37 -5.53
CA ARG A 230 -16.48 12.66 -4.95
C ARG A 230 -15.62 11.42 -5.00
N PRO A 231 -14.35 11.53 -5.45
CA PRO A 231 -13.44 10.40 -5.44
C PRO A 231 -12.93 10.12 -4.03
N GLN A 232 -13.01 8.86 -3.62
CA GLN A 232 -12.40 8.35 -2.40
C GLN A 232 -11.60 7.10 -2.70
N MET A 233 -10.48 6.92 -2.01
CA MET A 233 -9.69 5.71 -2.12
C MET A 233 -10.40 4.55 -1.44
N VAL A 234 -10.46 3.41 -2.12
CA VAL A 234 -10.88 2.13 -1.55
C VAL A 234 -9.82 1.08 -1.78
N VAL A 235 -9.75 0.09 -0.90
CA VAL A 235 -8.85 -1.06 -1.02
C VAL A 235 -9.71 -2.31 -1.05
N PHE A 236 -9.47 -3.16 -2.04
CA PHE A 236 -10.04 -4.49 -2.16
C PHE A 236 -9.02 -5.50 -1.64
N ASN A 237 -9.40 -6.30 -0.65
CA ASN A 237 -8.56 -7.33 -0.04
C ASN A 237 -9.41 -8.35 0.72
N ALA A 238 -8.77 -9.38 1.27
CA ALA A 238 -9.46 -10.44 2.01
C ALA A 238 -10.17 -9.95 3.28
N SER A 239 -9.73 -8.86 3.91
CA SER A 239 -10.35 -8.34 5.13
C SER A 239 -11.60 -7.50 4.85
N LEU A 240 -11.59 -6.73 3.75
CA LEU A 240 -12.67 -5.79 3.43
C LEU A 240 -13.66 -6.34 2.41
N THR A 241 -13.20 -7.13 1.45
CA THR A 241 -14.00 -7.65 0.34
C THR A 241 -13.66 -9.11 0.04
N PRO A 242 -13.77 -10.03 1.03
CA PRO A 242 -13.31 -11.42 0.88
C PRO A 242 -13.93 -12.16 -0.31
N ASP A 243 -15.21 -11.92 -0.60
CA ASP A 243 -15.98 -12.64 -1.63
C ASP A 243 -15.88 -11.99 -3.02
N MET A 244 -15.15 -10.87 -3.14
CA MET A 244 -15.02 -10.16 -4.41
C MET A 244 -14.10 -10.91 -5.38
N ASP A 245 -14.54 -11.04 -6.63
CA ASP A 245 -13.74 -11.54 -7.75
C ASP A 245 -12.52 -10.62 -7.99
N VAL A 246 -11.32 -11.19 -7.91
CA VAL A 246 -10.06 -10.46 -8.12
C VAL A 246 -9.96 -9.86 -9.52
N ALA A 247 -10.45 -10.56 -10.55
CA ALA A 247 -10.44 -10.03 -11.92
C ALA A 247 -11.30 -8.78 -12.05
N ARG A 248 -12.45 -8.77 -11.35
CA ARG A 248 -13.32 -7.59 -11.29
C ARG A 248 -12.67 -6.42 -10.56
N ALA A 249 -12.00 -6.67 -9.43
CA ALA A 249 -11.25 -5.64 -8.70
C ALA A 249 -10.09 -5.09 -9.54
N ALA A 250 -9.35 -5.96 -10.25
CA ALA A 250 -8.27 -5.55 -11.14
C ALA A 250 -8.79 -4.70 -12.31
N HIS A 251 -9.95 -5.05 -12.89
CA HIS A 251 -10.62 -4.20 -13.89
C HIS A 251 -10.99 -2.84 -13.31
N ILE A 252 -11.63 -2.79 -12.13
CA ILE A 252 -11.96 -1.52 -11.46
C ILE A 252 -10.69 -0.67 -11.30
N SER A 253 -9.62 -1.26 -10.77
CA SER A 253 -8.34 -0.57 -10.58
C SER A 253 -7.70 -0.10 -11.88
N GLY A 254 -7.84 -0.86 -12.97
CA GLY A 254 -7.30 -0.56 -14.29
C GLY A 254 -8.23 0.27 -15.18
N SER A 255 -9.35 0.76 -14.65
CA SER A 255 -10.37 1.50 -15.43
C SER A 255 -9.93 2.94 -15.73
N LEU A 256 -8.93 3.07 -16.61
CA LEU A 256 -8.46 4.36 -17.08
C LEU A 256 -9.63 5.19 -17.66
N PRO A 257 -9.84 6.44 -17.19
CA PRO A 257 -10.87 7.31 -17.73
C PRO A 257 -10.78 7.42 -19.26
N PHE A 258 -11.94 7.43 -19.91
CA PHE A 258 -12.13 7.46 -21.38
C PHE A 258 -11.79 6.16 -22.11
N VAL A 259 -10.83 5.36 -21.64
CA VAL A 259 -10.51 4.04 -22.23
C VAL A 259 -11.58 3.03 -21.84
N PHE A 260 -11.94 3.00 -20.56
CA PHE A 260 -12.94 2.08 -20.01
C PHE A 260 -14.23 2.80 -19.60
N GLN A 261 -15.34 2.09 -19.72
CA GLN A 261 -16.59 2.48 -19.08
C GLN A 261 -16.40 2.37 -17.56
N GLN A 262 -16.86 3.36 -16.80
CA GLN A 262 -16.79 3.31 -15.35
C GLN A 262 -17.55 2.09 -14.81
N PRO A 263 -16.88 1.12 -14.18
CA PRO A 263 -17.54 -0.01 -13.55
C PRO A 263 -18.39 0.46 -12.37
N SER A 264 -19.43 -0.29 -12.03
CA SER A 264 -20.26 0.02 -10.88
C SER A 264 -20.61 -1.25 -10.12
N GLU A 265 -20.56 -1.17 -8.77
CA GLU A 265 -20.84 -2.27 -7.88
C GLU A 265 -21.92 -1.91 -6.87
N GLN A 266 -22.52 -2.95 -6.30
CA GLN A 266 -23.47 -2.89 -5.19
C GLN A 266 -23.08 -3.95 -4.15
N GLN A 267 -23.55 -3.79 -2.93
CA GLN A 267 -23.39 -4.76 -1.84
C GLN A 267 -21.95 -4.98 -1.37
N LEU A 268 -21.05 -4.02 -1.65
CA LEU A 268 -19.73 -4.04 -1.02
C LEU A 268 -19.84 -3.58 0.46
N PRO A 269 -19.01 -4.11 1.36
CA PRO A 269 -19.13 -3.84 2.80
C PRO A 269 -19.09 -2.36 3.21
N PHE A 270 -18.49 -1.50 2.39
CA PHE A 270 -18.39 -0.07 2.63
C PHE A 270 -19.52 0.76 1.97
N GLN A 271 -20.49 0.11 1.32
CA GLN A 271 -21.65 0.77 0.70
C GLN A 271 -22.85 0.77 1.62
N ALA A 272 -23.70 1.79 1.51
CA ALA A 272 -25.02 1.76 2.11
C ALA A 272 -25.92 0.73 1.42
N GLU A 273 -26.95 0.26 2.13
CA GLU A 273 -27.92 -0.69 1.58
C GLU A 273 -28.59 -0.11 0.32
N GLY A 274 -28.52 -0.87 -0.78
CA GLY A 274 -29.07 -0.47 -2.08
C GLY A 274 -28.26 0.57 -2.85
N GLU A 275 -27.15 1.03 -2.31
CA GLU A 275 -26.25 1.98 -2.98
C GLU A 275 -25.54 1.34 -4.17
N ARG A 276 -25.53 2.05 -5.30
CA ARG A 276 -24.71 1.71 -6.46
C ARG A 276 -23.57 2.70 -6.60
N THR A 277 -22.36 2.27 -6.33
CA THR A 277 -21.16 3.11 -6.42
C THR A 277 -20.46 2.91 -7.76
N ARG A 278 -20.10 4.00 -8.42
CA ARG A 278 -19.24 3.99 -9.62
C ARG A 278 -17.79 4.03 -9.21
N PHE A 279 -16.93 3.37 -9.99
CA PHE A 279 -15.51 3.32 -9.73
C PHE A 279 -14.71 3.87 -10.90
N GLN A 280 -13.49 4.27 -10.61
CA GLN A 280 -12.47 4.71 -11.55
C GLN A 280 -11.13 4.05 -11.19
N ASP A 281 -10.14 4.23 -12.07
CA ASP A 281 -8.76 3.74 -11.90
C ASP A 281 -8.22 4.05 -10.51
N GLY A 282 -7.64 3.05 -9.86
CA GLY A 282 -7.06 3.17 -8.53
C GLY A 282 -5.93 4.19 -8.47
N GLY A 283 -5.18 4.32 -9.56
CA GLY A 283 -4.09 5.29 -9.68
C GLY A 283 -4.53 6.75 -9.70
N ILE A 284 -5.82 7.06 -9.72
CA ILE A 284 -6.30 8.44 -9.56
C ILE A 284 -6.04 8.95 -8.14
N MET A 285 -6.30 8.12 -7.13
CA MET A 285 -6.14 8.49 -5.72
C MET A 285 -4.84 7.98 -5.12
N LEU A 286 -4.39 6.77 -5.48
CA LEU A 286 -3.16 6.17 -4.98
C LEU A 286 -2.54 5.27 -6.06
N ASN A 287 -1.49 5.74 -6.70
CA ASN A 287 -0.84 5.04 -7.80
C ASN A 287 0.22 4.04 -7.35
N THR A 288 0.88 4.32 -6.25
CA THR A 288 1.89 3.44 -5.63
C THR A 288 1.34 3.00 -4.26
N PRO A 289 0.64 1.86 -4.18
CA PRO A 289 -0.17 1.49 -3.01
C PRO A 289 0.69 0.90 -1.88
N VAL A 290 1.51 1.73 -1.26
CA VAL A 290 2.19 1.44 0.01
C VAL A 290 1.14 1.58 1.11
N LEU A 291 0.61 0.46 1.59
CA LEU A 291 -0.54 0.45 2.50
C LEU A 291 -0.20 0.96 3.89
N ASP A 292 1.02 0.72 4.34
CA ASP A 292 1.57 1.14 5.64
C ASP A 292 2.37 2.44 5.56
N LEU A 293 2.05 3.32 4.61
CA LEU A 293 2.77 4.56 4.33
C LEU A 293 2.98 5.45 5.57
N TYR A 294 2.04 5.44 6.50
CA TYR A 294 2.06 6.25 7.72
C TYR A 294 2.44 5.46 8.98
N GLU A 295 2.63 4.16 8.88
CA GLU A 295 2.95 3.26 9.99
C GLU A 295 4.42 3.32 10.48
N PRO A 296 5.44 3.75 9.69
CA PRO A 296 6.82 3.72 10.16
C PRO A 296 7.07 4.42 11.50
N GLN A 297 6.33 5.50 11.80
CA GLN A 297 6.44 6.21 13.05
C GLN A 297 5.85 5.45 14.25
N PHE A 298 4.99 4.46 14.00
CA PHE A 298 4.35 3.60 15.00
C PHE A 298 4.94 2.20 15.05
N ARG A 299 6.05 1.95 14.35
CA ARG A 299 6.76 0.68 14.41
C ARG A 299 7.23 0.40 15.83
N MET A 300 7.16 -0.87 16.21
CA MET A 300 7.64 -1.35 17.50
C MET A 300 9.10 -0.96 17.74
N SER A 301 9.89 -0.90 16.68
CA SER A 301 11.32 -0.67 16.71
C SER A 301 11.80 0.14 15.50
N ALA A 302 12.96 0.78 15.67
CA ALA A 302 13.73 1.37 14.57
C ALA A 302 14.33 0.29 13.63
N ILE A 303 14.38 -0.98 14.08
CA ILE A 303 14.83 -2.11 13.28
C ILE A 303 13.59 -2.75 12.66
N PRO A 304 13.42 -2.73 11.34
CA PRO A 304 12.30 -3.38 10.70
C PRO A 304 12.43 -4.91 10.77
N ASP A 305 11.32 -5.59 10.91
CA ASP A 305 11.19 -7.05 10.84
C ASP A 305 10.98 -7.56 9.41
N SER A 306 10.57 -6.68 8.51
CA SER A 306 10.40 -6.93 7.08
C SER A 306 10.66 -5.65 6.28
N GLU A 307 10.99 -5.79 5.01
CA GLU A 307 11.11 -4.69 4.05
C GLU A 307 10.15 -4.91 2.87
N GLN A 308 9.95 -3.84 2.08
CA GLN A 308 9.12 -3.85 0.90
C GLN A 308 9.98 -3.67 -0.35
N LEU A 309 9.53 -4.19 -1.47
CA LEU A 309 10.04 -3.82 -2.79
C LEU A 309 8.97 -2.99 -3.50
N ILE A 310 9.24 -1.70 -3.66
CA ILE A 310 8.32 -0.75 -4.26
C ILE A 310 8.78 -0.44 -5.69
N LEU A 311 7.98 -0.85 -6.68
CA LEU A 311 8.24 -0.52 -8.09
C LEU A 311 7.41 0.68 -8.51
N LYS A 312 8.08 1.79 -8.74
CA LYS A 312 7.45 3.04 -9.15
C LYS A 312 7.93 3.45 -10.54
N PHE A 313 6.99 3.68 -11.46
CA PHE A 313 7.36 4.19 -12.78
C PHE A 313 7.98 5.58 -12.71
N GLU A 314 9.03 5.78 -13.51
CA GLU A 314 9.59 7.12 -13.72
C GLU A 314 8.50 8.08 -14.22
N SER A 315 8.44 9.27 -13.62
CA SER A 315 7.49 10.31 -14.01
C SER A 315 8.01 11.16 -15.17
N GLU A 316 7.11 11.75 -15.93
CA GLU A 316 7.44 12.82 -16.86
C GLU A 316 8.15 13.96 -16.13
N ASN A 317 9.26 14.45 -16.66
CA ASN A 317 9.88 15.67 -16.15
C ASN A 317 8.91 16.84 -16.36
N GLY A 318 8.61 17.60 -15.29
CA GLY A 318 7.68 18.74 -15.33
C GLY A 318 8.07 19.93 -16.22
N GLY A 319 8.92 19.71 -17.22
CA GLY A 319 9.45 20.69 -18.15
C GLY A 319 9.04 20.56 -19.60
N GLU A 320 8.40 19.46 -20.03
CA GLU A 320 7.90 19.42 -21.40
C GLU A 320 6.59 20.20 -21.52
N LYS A 321 6.66 21.27 -22.29
CA LYS A 321 5.52 22.07 -22.73
C LYS A 321 4.48 21.14 -23.34
N ASN A 322 3.29 21.16 -22.76
CA ASN A 322 2.07 20.57 -23.29
C ASN A 322 2.06 20.54 -24.81
N ASP A 323 1.87 19.38 -25.41
CA ASP A 323 1.25 19.26 -26.73
C ASP A 323 -0.20 19.79 -26.61
N ARG A 324 -0.32 21.13 -26.63
CA ARG A 324 -1.60 21.82 -26.66
C ARG A 324 -2.20 21.56 -28.02
N GLY A 325 -3.12 20.64 -28.11
CA GLY A 325 -3.89 20.55 -29.36
C GLY A 325 -4.50 19.18 -29.67
N THR A 326 -4.38 18.18 -28.83
CA THR A 326 -5.10 16.91 -29.04
C THR A 326 -6.45 16.90 -28.33
N LEU A 327 -7.46 16.32 -28.98
CA LEU A 327 -8.82 16.17 -28.43
C LEU A 327 -8.79 15.50 -27.05
N LEU A 328 -7.85 14.57 -26.82
CA LEU A 328 -7.62 13.90 -25.55
C LEU A 328 -7.09 14.86 -24.46
N SER A 329 -6.21 15.79 -24.79
CA SER A 329 -5.69 16.77 -23.82
C SER A 329 -6.76 17.76 -23.39
N ALA A 330 -7.67 18.14 -24.28
CA ALA A 330 -8.79 19.02 -23.97
C ALA A 330 -9.85 18.33 -23.07
N MET A 331 -10.06 17.02 -23.23
CA MET A 331 -11.00 16.24 -22.43
C MET A 331 -10.47 15.88 -21.03
N THR A 332 -9.15 15.77 -20.85
CA THR A 332 -8.52 15.45 -19.55
C THR A 332 -8.26 16.70 -18.69
N ASP A 333 -8.45 17.91 -19.23
CA ASP A 333 -7.78 19.11 -18.71
C ASP A 333 -8.32 19.75 -17.43
N SER A 334 -9.56 19.49 -17.00
CA SER A 334 -10.06 20.30 -15.89
C SER A 334 -10.23 19.61 -14.53
N VAL A 335 -10.60 18.35 -14.51
CA VAL A 335 -10.89 17.63 -13.24
C VAL A 335 -9.82 16.59 -12.92
N ILE A 336 -9.41 15.81 -13.90
CA ILE A 336 -8.48 14.67 -13.71
C ILE A 336 -7.06 15.15 -13.44
N ARG A 337 -6.57 16.20 -14.11
CA ARG A 337 -5.22 16.77 -13.85
C ARG A 337 -5.02 17.27 -12.43
N VAL A 338 -6.07 17.80 -11.82
CA VAL A 338 -6.00 18.27 -10.42
C VAL A 338 -5.76 17.11 -9.47
N GLN A 339 -6.48 16.00 -9.68
CA GLN A 339 -6.37 14.80 -8.86
C GLN A 339 -5.00 14.14 -9.03
N TYR A 340 -4.51 13.97 -10.26
CA TYR A 340 -3.18 13.41 -10.52
C TYR A 340 -2.04 14.23 -9.90
N ARG A 341 -2.09 15.57 -10.00
CA ARG A 341 -1.08 16.43 -9.37
C ARG A 341 -1.12 16.35 -7.84
N ALA A 342 -2.33 16.30 -7.26
CA ALA A 342 -2.52 16.14 -5.83
C ALA A 342 -1.90 14.83 -5.34
N ARG A 343 -2.19 13.73 -6.02
CA ARG A 343 -1.63 12.42 -5.77
C ARG A 343 -0.10 12.42 -5.87
N ASP A 344 0.46 12.93 -6.97
CA ASP A 344 1.91 12.90 -7.22
C ASP A 344 2.70 13.61 -6.12
N VAL A 345 2.18 14.72 -5.58
CA VAL A 345 2.81 15.44 -4.47
C VAL A 345 2.74 14.63 -3.17
N GLN A 346 1.60 14.00 -2.88
CA GLN A 346 1.44 13.18 -1.70
C GLN A 346 2.34 11.93 -1.74
N GLU A 347 2.34 11.22 -2.88
CA GLU A 347 3.18 10.04 -3.07
C GLU A 347 4.68 10.38 -3.02
N ALA A 348 5.08 11.52 -3.58
CA ALA A 348 6.48 11.95 -3.51
C ALA A 348 6.94 12.17 -2.07
N HIS A 349 6.06 12.71 -1.20
CA HIS A 349 6.36 12.89 0.22
C HIS A 349 6.42 11.55 0.97
N GLY A 350 5.42 10.69 0.78
CA GLY A 350 5.34 9.40 1.48
C GLY A 350 6.44 8.43 1.07
N ILE A 351 6.73 8.33 -0.22
CA ILE A 351 7.76 7.41 -0.75
C ILE A 351 9.18 7.79 -0.33
N GLN A 352 9.45 9.06 0.03
CA GLN A 352 10.75 9.44 0.58
C GLN A 352 11.15 8.64 1.82
N ILE A 353 10.17 8.23 2.62
CA ILE A 353 10.39 7.38 3.81
C ILE A 353 10.92 5.99 3.39
N PHE A 354 10.51 5.50 2.22
CA PHE A 354 10.86 4.20 1.66
C PHE A 354 11.84 4.30 0.48
N ALA A 355 12.68 5.34 0.43
CA ALA A 355 13.59 5.56 -0.68
C ALA A 355 14.53 4.35 -0.92
N ASP A 356 15.01 3.74 0.16
CA ASP A 356 15.89 2.56 0.11
C ASP A 356 15.18 1.28 -0.37
N GLU A 357 13.84 1.23 -0.28
CA GLU A 357 12.98 0.13 -0.68
C GLU A 357 12.36 0.33 -2.07
N THR A 358 12.59 1.53 -2.67
CA THR A 358 11.97 1.93 -3.93
C THR A 358 12.92 1.75 -5.11
N VAL A 359 12.45 1.00 -6.11
CA VAL A 359 13.13 0.83 -7.40
C VAL A 359 12.35 1.61 -8.47
N PRO A 360 12.95 2.65 -9.07
CA PRO A 360 12.35 3.32 -10.20
C PRO A 360 12.34 2.39 -11.42
N VAL A 361 11.17 2.19 -12.02
CA VAL A 361 11.02 1.44 -13.27
C VAL A 361 11.54 2.31 -14.42
N PRO A 362 12.63 1.90 -15.10
CA PRO A 362 13.26 2.74 -16.12
C PRO A 362 12.36 2.86 -17.35
N LEU A 363 12.05 4.07 -17.72
CA LEU A 363 11.24 4.40 -18.91
C LEU A 363 11.97 5.29 -19.91
N ARG A 364 13.10 5.90 -19.50
CA ARG A 364 14.00 6.61 -20.41
C ARG A 364 15.14 5.67 -20.78
N THR A 365 15.14 5.24 -22.03
CA THR A 365 16.09 4.23 -22.53
C THR A 365 16.70 4.67 -23.86
N GLU A 366 17.68 3.92 -24.34
CA GLU A 366 18.31 4.13 -25.63
C GLU A 366 17.32 3.99 -26.80
N ARG A 367 16.21 3.26 -26.58
CA ARG A 367 15.16 3.07 -27.60
C ARG A 367 14.11 4.18 -27.58
N GLY A 368 14.09 5.00 -26.56
CA GLY A 368 13.18 6.14 -26.47
C GLY A 368 12.74 6.49 -25.05
N ASP A 369 11.90 7.52 -24.98
CA ASP A 369 11.25 7.97 -23.74
C ASP A 369 9.81 7.45 -23.71
N PHE A 370 9.53 6.53 -22.76
CA PHE A 370 8.23 5.90 -22.52
C PHE A 370 7.52 6.49 -21.28
N THR A 371 8.01 7.59 -20.72
CA THR A 371 7.38 8.22 -19.54
C THR A 371 6.03 8.86 -19.87
N GLY A 372 5.87 9.34 -21.10
CA GLY A 372 4.69 10.08 -21.57
C GLY A 372 3.43 9.23 -21.75
N THR A 373 2.30 9.92 -21.87
CA THR A 373 0.99 9.28 -22.02
C THR A 373 0.90 8.45 -23.31
N PHE A 374 1.25 9.01 -24.48
CA PHE A 374 1.05 8.35 -25.76
C PHE A 374 2.07 7.25 -26.07
N LYS A 375 3.35 7.45 -25.74
CA LYS A 375 4.39 6.46 -25.97
C LYS A 375 4.47 5.40 -24.87
N GLY A 376 3.91 5.68 -23.70
CA GLY A 376 3.93 4.82 -22.53
C GLY A 376 2.53 4.35 -22.12
N THR A 377 1.78 5.18 -21.37
CA THR A 377 0.58 4.76 -20.64
C THR A 377 -0.53 4.16 -21.52
N VAL A 378 -0.82 4.75 -22.69
CA VAL A 378 -1.86 4.26 -23.61
C VAL A 378 -1.30 3.56 -24.85
N ASN A 379 0.00 3.21 -24.86
CA ASN A 379 0.62 2.49 -25.96
C ASN A 379 0.35 0.99 -25.90
N PHE A 380 -0.91 0.62 -26.08
CA PHE A 380 -1.36 -0.79 -26.05
C PHE A 380 -0.85 -1.62 -27.24
N SER A 381 -0.28 -0.98 -28.25
CA SER A 381 0.33 -1.61 -29.44
C SER A 381 1.87 -1.57 -29.41
N MET A 382 2.48 -1.50 -28.23
CA MET A 382 3.94 -1.45 -28.07
C MET A 382 4.62 -2.62 -28.79
N PRO A 383 5.63 -2.37 -29.64
CA PRO A 383 6.38 -3.43 -30.33
C PRO A 383 7.07 -4.37 -29.33
N LEU A 384 7.12 -5.67 -29.67
CA LEU A 384 7.77 -6.70 -28.83
C LEU A 384 9.22 -6.32 -28.46
N ALA A 385 9.98 -5.77 -29.40
CA ALA A 385 11.35 -5.34 -29.14
C ALA A 385 11.48 -4.22 -28.09
N ASP A 386 10.46 -3.37 -27.94
CA ASP A 386 10.41 -2.32 -26.90
C ASP A 386 9.94 -2.90 -25.56
N LYS A 387 8.98 -3.85 -25.59
CA LYS A 387 8.57 -4.60 -24.41
C LYS A 387 9.78 -5.32 -23.78
N ASN A 388 10.47 -6.15 -24.55
CA ASN A 388 11.64 -6.92 -24.08
C ASN A 388 12.74 -6.00 -23.55
N HIS A 389 12.97 -4.86 -24.21
CA HIS A 389 13.96 -3.89 -23.74
C HIS A 389 13.60 -3.29 -22.37
N LEU A 390 12.33 -2.92 -22.15
CA LEU A 390 11.88 -2.42 -20.85
C LEU A 390 11.96 -3.50 -19.77
N GLN A 391 11.66 -4.75 -20.11
CA GLN A 391 11.80 -5.90 -19.20
C GLN A 391 13.25 -6.10 -18.79
N GLU A 392 14.20 -6.12 -19.74
CA GLU A 392 15.64 -6.25 -19.45
C GLU A 392 16.16 -5.11 -18.54
N LYS A 393 15.74 -3.87 -18.82
CA LYS A 393 16.15 -2.72 -17.99
C LYS A 393 15.63 -2.83 -16.57
N LEU A 394 14.37 -3.24 -16.40
CA LEU A 394 13.81 -3.42 -15.06
C LEU A 394 14.43 -4.62 -14.35
N GLN A 395 14.64 -5.75 -15.05
CA GLN A 395 15.32 -6.91 -14.50
C GLN A 395 16.65 -6.51 -13.85
N LYS A 396 17.51 -5.82 -14.62
CA LYS A 396 18.82 -5.36 -14.13
C LYS A 396 18.69 -4.44 -12.91
N LYS A 397 17.71 -3.52 -12.90
CA LYS A 397 17.49 -2.63 -11.75
C LYS A 397 17.05 -3.36 -10.48
N VAL A 398 16.21 -4.37 -10.63
CA VAL A 398 15.78 -5.20 -9.50
C VAL A 398 16.94 -6.07 -9.01
N GLU A 399 17.74 -6.68 -9.90
CA GLU A 399 18.94 -7.44 -9.53
C GLU A 399 19.95 -6.56 -8.76
N GLU A 400 20.20 -5.32 -9.22
CA GLU A 400 21.05 -4.35 -8.54
C GLU A 400 20.51 -4.00 -7.13
N HIS A 401 19.20 -3.90 -6.98
CA HIS A 401 18.54 -3.63 -5.69
C HIS A 401 18.68 -4.84 -4.75
N LEU A 402 18.37 -6.05 -5.21
CA LEU A 402 18.46 -7.28 -4.44
C LEU A 402 19.90 -7.54 -3.98
N SER A 403 20.89 -7.33 -4.84
CA SER A 403 22.30 -7.46 -4.47
C SER A 403 22.72 -6.49 -3.36
N ARG A 404 22.23 -5.24 -3.40
CA ARG A 404 22.45 -4.27 -2.29
C ARG A 404 21.72 -4.66 -1.02
N HIS A 405 20.54 -5.28 -1.16
CA HIS A 405 19.73 -5.73 -0.04
C HIS A 405 20.39 -6.87 0.75
N GLU A 406 21.25 -7.67 0.14
CA GLU A 406 22.00 -8.73 0.84
C GLU A 406 23.05 -8.19 1.82
N SER A 407 23.41 -6.90 1.75
CA SER A 407 24.37 -6.28 2.66
C SER A 407 23.78 -6.06 4.06
N SER A 408 24.65 -6.09 5.07
CA SER A 408 24.26 -5.73 6.44
C SER A 408 24.02 -4.22 6.57
N LYS A 409 23.15 -3.87 7.51
CA LYS A 409 22.85 -2.50 7.91
C LYS A 409 23.24 -2.28 9.36
N THR A 410 23.91 -1.16 9.65
CA THR A 410 24.31 -0.79 11.01
C THR A 410 23.26 0.13 11.62
N TYR A 411 22.77 -0.24 12.80
CA TYR A 411 21.87 0.57 13.62
C TYR A 411 22.61 1.05 14.87
N THR A 412 22.53 2.34 15.19
CA THR A 412 23.26 2.95 16.30
C THR A 412 22.29 3.36 17.43
N PHE A 413 22.60 2.93 18.65
CA PHE A 413 21.82 3.20 19.85
C PHE A 413 22.67 3.90 20.91
N ALA A 414 22.01 4.72 21.73
CA ALA A 414 22.70 5.45 22.81
C ALA A 414 23.15 4.55 23.97
N SER A 415 22.60 3.32 24.07
CA SER A 415 22.91 2.36 25.14
C SER A 415 22.52 0.94 24.71
N ILE A 416 23.09 -0.05 25.43
CA ILE A 416 22.72 -1.47 25.24
C ILE A 416 21.23 -1.73 25.56
N GLY A 417 20.68 -1.03 26.55
CA GLY A 417 19.25 -1.14 26.88
C GLY A 417 18.38 -0.72 25.71
N GLY A 418 18.65 0.41 25.06
CA GLY A 418 17.94 0.86 23.86
C GLY A 418 18.11 -0.11 22.68
N ALA A 419 19.30 -0.66 22.50
CA ALA A 419 19.56 -1.66 21.46
C ALA A 419 18.76 -2.95 21.67
N LEU A 420 18.76 -3.50 22.90
CA LEU A 420 18.03 -4.72 23.23
C LEU A 420 16.50 -4.55 23.20
N LEU A 421 15.98 -3.37 23.53
CA LEU A 421 14.55 -3.06 23.39
C LEU A 421 14.12 -2.95 21.92
N ALA A 422 15.07 -2.65 21.03
CA ALA A 422 14.80 -2.50 19.60
C ALA A 422 14.82 -3.84 18.82
N LEU A 423 15.38 -4.91 19.38
CA LEU A 423 15.38 -6.22 18.74
C LEU A 423 13.96 -6.83 18.77
N ASP A 424 13.57 -7.51 17.69
CA ASP A 424 12.39 -8.39 17.71
C ASP A 424 12.60 -9.54 18.68
N ASP A 425 11.56 -10.34 18.94
CA ASP A 425 11.64 -11.38 19.97
C ASP A 425 12.61 -12.51 19.55
N THR A 426 12.70 -12.84 18.27
CA THR A 426 13.60 -13.88 17.74
C THR A 426 15.06 -13.48 17.88
N LEU A 427 15.42 -12.28 17.43
CA LEU A 427 16.77 -11.74 17.55
C LEU A 427 17.18 -11.54 19.01
N PHE A 428 16.23 -11.11 19.84
CA PHE A 428 16.46 -10.94 21.27
C PHE A 428 16.77 -12.28 21.97
N GLU A 429 15.95 -13.32 21.76
CA GLU A 429 16.16 -14.63 22.32
C GLU A 429 17.51 -15.23 21.91
N ALA A 430 17.87 -15.06 20.63
CA ALA A 430 19.14 -15.54 20.10
C ALA A 430 20.37 -14.89 20.75
N THR A 431 20.26 -13.63 21.21
CA THR A 431 21.37 -12.88 21.81
C THR A 431 21.37 -12.87 23.34
N ALA A 432 20.21 -13.08 23.97
CA ALA A 432 20.03 -12.97 25.42
C ALA A 432 20.98 -13.90 26.19
N HIS A 433 21.25 -15.10 25.67
CA HIS A 433 22.15 -16.07 26.33
C HIS A 433 23.61 -15.56 26.39
N GLU A 434 24.12 -14.97 25.32
CA GLU A 434 25.50 -14.45 25.27
C GLU A 434 25.69 -13.21 26.16
N LEU A 435 24.62 -12.46 26.40
CA LEU A 435 24.62 -11.20 27.16
C LEU A 435 24.32 -11.38 28.67
N GLN A 436 24.12 -12.60 29.16
CA GLN A 436 23.79 -12.87 30.57
C GLN A 436 24.85 -12.38 31.56
N ASN A 437 26.12 -12.30 31.14
CA ASN A 437 27.23 -11.88 32.00
C ASN A 437 27.42 -10.34 31.99
N ASP A 438 26.72 -9.61 31.11
CA ASP A 438 26.78 -8.15 31.08
C ASP A 438 25.68 -7.56 31.97
N GLN A 439 26.08 -6.93 33.08
CA GLN A 439 25.15 -6.40 34.09
C GLN A 439 24.12 -5.41 33.52
N GLN A 440 24.48 -4.60 32.53
CA GLN A 440 23.57 -3.64 31.90
C GLN A 440 22.56 -4.35 31.01
N SER A 441 22.97 -5.37 30.30
CA SER A 441 22.08 -6.21 29.47
C SER A 441 21.12 -7.03 30.30
N LEU A 442 21.58 -7.60 31.43
CA LEU A 442 20.79 -8.46 32.31
C LEU A 442 19.50 -7.77 32.80
N THR A 443 19.58 -6.49 33.15
CA THR A 443 18.41 -5.73 33.59
C THR A 443 17.32 -5.65 32.51
N VAL A 444 17.71 -5.49 31.25
CA VAL A 444 16.75 -5.39 30.14
C VAL A 444 16.26 -6.77 29.72
N ILE A 445 17.14 -7.78 29.81
CA ILE A 445 16.76 -9.18 29.53
C ILE A 445 15.67 -9.63 30.51
N THR A 446 15.88 -9.40 31.82
CA THR A 446 14.88 -9.73 32.84
C THR A 446 13.57 -8.99 32.58
N PHE A 447 13.63 -7.69 32.34
CA PHE A 447 12.45 -6.89 32.00
C PHE A 447 11.67 -7.49 30.81
N ARG A 448 12.32 -7.80 29.69
CA ARG A 448 11.62 -8.33 28.49
C ARG A 448 10.99 -9.70 28.74
N GLN A 449 11.66 -10.57 29.51
CA GLN A 449 11.14 -11.90 29.86
C GLN A 449 9.88 -11.78 30.76
N GLU A 450 9.94 -10.96 31.79
CA GLU A 450 8.79 -10.72 32.69
C GLU A 450 7.64 -10.02 31.95
N ALA A 451 7.93 -9.05 31.08
CA ALA A 451 6.95 -8.37 30.25
C ALA A 451 6.23 -9.34 29.31
N GLN A 452 6.97 -10.26 28.66
CA GLN A 452 6.37 -11.26 27.78
C GLN A 452 5.43 -12.21 28.56
N GLN A 453 5.80 -12.60 29.78
CA GLN A 453 4.93 -13.41 30.63
C GLN A 453 3.65 -12.66 31.01
N ALA A 454 3.75 -11.38 31.38
CA ALA A 454 2.59 -10.54 31.72
C ALA A 454 1.69 -10.29 30.51
N LEU A 455 2.26 -10.06 29.32
CA LEU A 455 1.49 -9.90 28.06
C LEU A 455 0.77 -11.19 27.68
N ASN A 456 1.41 -12.35 27.82
CA ASN A 456 0.78 -13.65 27.58
C ASN A 456 -0.37 -13.90 28.58
N ALA A 457 -0.20 -13.57 29.86
CA ALA A 457 -1.25 -13.67 30.86
C ALA A 457 -2.43 -12.74 30.55
N LEU A 458 -2.15 -11.51 30.07
CA LEU A 458 -3.17 -10.58 29.62
C LEU A 458 -3.95 -11.12 28.41
N LYS A 459 -3.25 -11.63 27.41
CA LYS A 459 -3.87 -12.20 26.20
C LYS A 459 -4.76 -13.41 26.53
N HIS A 460 -4.30 -14.29 27.40
CA HIS A 460 -5.11 -15.41 27.88
C HIS A 460 -6.38 -14.94 28.60
N ALA A 461 -6.26 -13.96 29.51
CA ALA A 461 -7.41 -13.39 30.22
C ALA A 461 -8.41 -12.69 29.27
N LEU A 462 -7.93 -12.05 28.19
CA LEU A 462 -8.77 -11.48 27.15
C LEU A 462 -9.56 -12.55 26.38
N MET A 463 -8.90 -13.62 25.97
CA MET A 463 -9.55 -14.73 25.27
C MET A 463 -10.62 -15.40 26.14
N GLU A 464 -10.36 -15.61 27.43
CA GLU A 464 -11.35 -16.14 28.37
C GLU A 464 -12.54 -15.18 28.58
N ALA A 465 -12.30 -13.88 28.64
CA ALA A 465 -13.36 -12.89 28.79
C ALA A 465 -14.27 -12.87 27.56
N LYS A 466 -13.73 -12.95 26.35
CA LYS A 466 -14.47 -12.99 25.08
C LYS A 466 -15.39 -14.21 24.96
N THR A 467 -14.95 -15.36 25.42
CA THR A 467 -15.79 -16.57 25.40
C THR A 467 -17.02 -16.47 26.32
N LYS A 468 -16.97 -15.60 27.32
CA LYS A 468 -18.04 -15.42 28.35
C LYS A 468 -18.95 -14.23 28.09
N ALA A 469 -18.50 -13.21 27.34
CA ALA A 469 -19.24 -11.98 27.08
C ALA A 469 -19.80 -11.96 25.65
N LYS A 470 -21.11 -11.63 25.52
CA LYS A 470 -21.75 -11.59 24.17
C LYS A 470 -21.63 -10.22 23.48
N ASP A 471 -21.50 -9.10 24.19
CA ASP A 471 -21.64 -7.77 23.55
C ASP A 471 -20.64 -6.68 23.98
N THR A 472 -19.95 -6.80 25.10
CA THR A 472 -19.00 -5.76 25.56
C THR A 472 -17.91 -6.37 26.42
N LEU A 473 -16.64 -6.06 26.13
CA LEU A 473 -15.51 -6.48 26.94
C LEU A 473 -15.57 -5.80 28.32
N VAL A 474 -15.62 -6.63 29.39
CA VAL A 474 -15.55 -6.18 30.79
C VAL A 474 -14.22 -6.60 31.39
N LEU A 475 -13.51 -5.67 32.02
CA LEU A 475 -12.24 -5.93 32.68
C LEU A 475 -12.40 -6.92 33.84
N THR A 476 -11.90 -8.14 33.66
CA THR A 476 -11.87 -9.17 34.71
C THR A 476 -10.77 -8.91 35.73
N SER A 477 -10.83 -9.59 36.89
CA SER A 477 -9.73 -9.53 37.88
C SER A 477 -8.39 -10.01 37.31
N ALA A 478 -8.40 -11.06 36.47
CA ALA A 478 -7.20 -11.57 35.82
C ALA A 478 -6.56 -10.52 34.90
N MET A 479 -7.38 -9.81 34.09
CA MET A 479 -6.89 -8.71 33.24
C MET A 479 -6.30 -7.57 34.08
N ARG A 480 -6.98 -7.17 35.17
CA ARG A 480 -6.49 -6.12 36.09
C ARG A 480 -5.16 -6.50 36.75
N ASN A 481 -4.98 -7.75 37.14
CA ASN A 481 -3.73 -8.22 37.72
C ASN A 481 -2.59 -8.20 36.68
N ALA A 482 -2.85 -8.66 35.45
CA ALA A 482 -1.87 -8.61 34.38
C ALA A 482 -1.45 -7.16 34.03
N LEU A 483 -2.44 -6.22 33.96
CA LEU A 483 -2.16 -4.80 33.75
C LEU A 483 -1.34 -4.20 34.90
N ALA A 484 -1.66 -4.54 36.16
CA ALA A 484 -0.88 -4.08 37.31
C ALA A 484 0.58 -4.58 37.26
N THR A 485 0.79 -5.80 36.79
CA THR A 485 2.15 -6.35 36.57
C THR A 485 2.89 -5.56 35.49
N LEU A 486 2.23 -5.24 34.36
CA LEU A 486 2.82 -4.40 33.30
C LEU A 486 3.19 -3.02 33.82
N ASP A 487 2.34 -2.41 34.67
CA ASP A 487 2.64 -1.11 35.28
C ASP A 487 3.84 -1.14 36.24
N GLN A 488 3.98 -2.23 37.01
CA GLN A 488 5.15 -2.42 37.86
C GLN A 488 6.45 -2.58 37.07
N LEU A 489 6.39 -3.24 35.91
CA LEU A 489 7.51 -3.41 35.00
C LEU A 489 7.85 -2.10 34.25
N GLY A 490 6.85 -1.25 34.03
CA GLY A 490 6.98 0.08 33.44
C GLY A 490 7.55 1.12 34.41
N ASP A 491 8.71 0.84 35.02
CA ASP A 491 9.38 1.69 36.03
C ASP A 491 10.16 2.88 35.43
N ALA A 492 10.26 2.95 34.11
CA ALA A 492 10.97 3.98 33.37
C ALA A 492 10.24 4.33 32.06
N PRO A 493 10.36 5.59 31.56
CA PRO A 493 9.67 6.02 30.34
C PRO A 493 9.91 5.13 29.12
N GLY A 494 11.14 4.66 28.90
CA GLY A 494 11.45 3.77 27.79
C GLY A 494 10.81 2.38 27.87
N LYS A 495 10.60 1.86 29.08
CA LYS A 495 9.89 0.61 29.31
C LYS A 495 8.38 0.79 29.13
N ILE A 496 7.81 1.90 29.61
CA ILE A 496 6.40 2.26 29.39
C ILE A 496 6.11 2.37 27.89
N ASP A 497 6.93 3.12 27.14
CA ASP A 497 6.81 3.28 25.69
C ASP A 497 6.89 1.92 24.98
N TRP A 498 7.83 1.07 25.35
CA TRP A 498 7.96 -0.27 24.78
C TRP A 498 6.73 -1.15 25.02
N LEU A 499 6.18 -1.15 26.23
CA LEU A 499 4.95 -1.90 26.58
C LEU A 499 3.73 -1.34 25.84
N ALA A 500 3.59 -0.03 25.76
CA ALA A 500 2.54 0.63 25.01
C ALA A 500 2.56 0.27 23.52
N LYS A 501 3.75 0.25 22.93
CA LYS A 501 3.95 -0.20 21.54
C LYS A 501 3.63 -1.67 21.34
N LYS A 502 3.97 -2.55 22.29
CA LYS A 502 3.57 -3.97 22.23
C LYS A 502 2.06 -4.15 22.20
N LEU A 503 1.30 -3.35 22.96
CA LEU A 503 -0.16 -3.37 22.96
C LEU A 503 -0.79 -2.81 21.67
N ASN A 504 -0.07 -1.97 20.92
CA ASN A 504 -0.51 -1.40 19.64
C ASN A 504 0.05 -2.16 18.42
N HIS A 505 1.01 -3.08 18.63
CA HIS A 505 1.73 -3.73 17.53
C HIS A 505 0.83 -4.66 16.71
N GLY A 506 0.96 -4.58 15.39
CA GLY A 506 0.27 -5.47 14.46
C GLY A 506 -1.25 -5.28 14.40
N ASN A 507 -1.81 -4.23 15.02
CA ASN A 507 -3.25 -4.03 15.15
C ASN A 507 -3.98 -5.28 15.68
N ASP A 508 -3.38 -5.97 16.67
CA ASP A 508 -3.97 -7.15 17.28
C ASP A 508 -5.40 -6.81 17.76
N PRO A 509 -6.44 -7.45 17.22
CA PRO A 509 -7.83 -7.08 17.49
C PRO A 509 -8.20 -7.23 18.97
N ASP A 510 -7.53 -8.14 19.70
CA ASP A 510 -7.79 -8.36 21.12
C ASP A 510 -7.27 -7.19 21.95
N TYR A 511 -6.06 -6.71 21.65
CA TYR A 511 -5.51 -5.53 22.31
C TYR A 511 -6.23 -4.25 21.90
N MET A 512 -6.59 -4.10 20.61
CA MET A 512 -7.36 -2.94 20.14
C MET A 512 -8.71 -2.83 20.86
N GLU A 513 -9.43 -3.93 21.03
CA GLU A 513 -10.69 -3.96 21.76
C GLU A 513 -10.49 -3.61 23.26
N LEU A 514 -9.42 -4.11 23.88
CA LEU A 514 -9.05 -3.75 25.25
C LEU A 514 -8.78 -2.26 25.39
N LEU A 515 -7.95 -1.67 24.53
CA LEU A 515 -7.61 -0.24 24.56
C LEU A 515 -8.85 0.62 24.38
N GLN A 516 -9.75 0.26 23.46
CA GLN A 516 -11.03 0.96 23.27
C GLN A 516 -11.97 0.81 24.46
N ALA A 517 -12.03 -0.38 25.10
CA ALA A 517 -12.83 -0.60 26.28
C ALA A 517 -12.33 0.24 27.47
N VAL A 518 -11.02 0.27 27.70
CA VAL A 518 -10.40 1.08 28.76
C VAL A 518 -10.59 2.57 28.49
N LYS A 519 -10.41 3.04 27.24
CA LYS A 519 -10.66 4.44 26.86
C LYS A 519 -12.09 4.87 27.18
N ARG A 520 -13.08 4.01 26.94
CA ARG A 520 -14.50 4.29 27.26
C ARG A 520 -14.77 4.35 28.79
N MET A 521 -14.09 3.48 29.54
CA MET A 521 -14.26 3.43 31.01
C MET A 521 -13.56 4.60 31.72
N ASP A 522 -12.42 5.05 31.23
CA ASP A 522 -11.63 6.15 31.78
C ASP A 522 -12.33 7.51 31.67
N ALA A 523 -13.26 7.67 30.74
CA ALA A 523 -14.06 8.88 30.62
C ALA A 523 -14.99 9.17 31.86
N GLY A 524 -15.15 8.18 32.78
CA GLY A 524 -16.02 8.28 33.94
C GLY A 524 -15.39 7.93 35.31
N ALA A 525 -14.12 7.54 35.39
CA ALA A 525 -13.54 6.96 36.60
C ALA A 525 -12.53 7.88 37.31
N HIS A 526 -12.73 8.04 38.64
CA HIS A 526 -11.75 8.64 39.54
C HIS A 526 -10.92 7.52 40.20
N GLY A 527 -9.77 7.17 39.64
CA GLY A 527 -8.86 6.16 40.19
C GLY A 527 -7.44 6.29 39.64
N PRO A 528 -6.42 5.60 40.23
CA PRO A 528 -5.09 5.60 39.68
C PRO A 528 -5.10 4.93 38.29
N LYS A 529 -4.67 5.68 37.31
CA LYS A 529 -4.64 5.22 35.91
C LYS A 529 -3.36 4.42 35.67
N SER A 530 -3.48 3.27 34.99
CA SER A 530 -2.34 2.54 34.47
C SER A 530 -1.50 3.44 33.55
N ALA A 531 -0.21 3.57 33.86
CA ALA A 531 0.71 4.38 33.05
C ALA A 531 0.90 3.78 31.65
N VAL A 532 1.02 2.44 31.57
CA VAL A 532 1.17 1.70 30.32
C VAL A 532 -0.10 1.84 29.46
N MET A 533 -1.29 1.67 30.06
CA MET A 533 -2.55 1.82 29.33
C MET A 533 -2.78 3.25 28.87
N THR A 534 -2.43 4.24 29.69
CA THR A 534 -2.54 5.66 29.31
C THR A 534 -1.67 5.97 28.09
N GLU A 535 -0.42 5.51 28.07
CA GLU A 535 0.47 5.72 26.92
C GLU A 535 0.01 4.91 25.70
N ALA A 536 -0.47 3.67 25.88
CA ALA A 536 -0.99 2.85 24.78
C ALA A 536 -2.24 3.48 24.13
N ILE A 537 -3.17 4.01 24.93
CA ILE A 537 -4.36 4.70 24.43
C ILE A 537 -3.98 6.01 23.72
N LYS A 538 -3.01 6.74 24.25
CA LYS A 538 -2.48 7.96 23.61
C LYS A 538 -1.84 7.65 22.27
N GLU A 539 -1.04 6.58 22.14
CA GLU A 539 -0.45 6.13 20.87
C GLU A 539 -1.52 5.70 19.88
N MET A 540 -2.53 4.92 20.31
CA MET A 540 -3.69 4.55 19.49
C MET A 540 -4.42 5.79 18.97
N GLY A 541 -4.68 6.77 19.83
CA GLY A 541 -5.31 8.03 19.45
C GLY A 541 -4.46 8.84 18.45
N LEU A 542 -3.14 8.87 18.64
CA LEU A 542 -2.24 9.56 17.71
C LEU A 542 -2.24 8.89 16.32
N ARG A 543 -2.29 7.57 16.24
CA ARG A 543 -2.44 6.84 14.96
C ARG A 543 -3.73 7.23 14.25
N ASP A 544 -4.84 7.28 14.99
CA ASP A 544 -6.13 7.70 14.43
C ASP A 544 -6.07 9.12 13.86
N ILE A 545 -5.46 10.07 14.59
CA ILE A 545 -5.30 11.46 14.15
C ILE A 545 -4.41 11.55 12.91
N VAL A 546 -3.27 10.87 12.90
CA VAL A 546 -2.36 10.86 11.74
C VAL A 546 -3.06 10.29 10.51
N THR A 547 -3.76 9.17 10.66
CA THR A 547 -4.51 8.54 9.56
C THR A 547 -5.60 9.46 9.03
N LYS A 548 -6.39 10.09 9.90
CA LYS A 548 -7.43 11.05 9.52
C LYS A 548 -6.83 12.29 8.85
N SER A 549 -5.75 12.83 9.39
CA SER A 549 -5.05 14.00 8.84
C SER A 549 -4.57 13.75 7.42
N GLU A 550 -3.88 12.65 7.18
CA GLU A 550 -3.35 12.32 5.86
C GLU A 550 -4.46 11.98 4.86
N ASN A 551 -5.53 11.31 5.31
CA ASN A 551 -6.70 11.07 4.47
C ASN A 551 -7.38 12.41 4.09
N PHE A 552 -7.57 13.31 5.05
CA PHE A 552 -8.13 14.63 4.77
C PHE A 552 -7.25 15.48 3.85
N ILE A 553 -5.93 15.44 4.03
CA ILE A 553 -4.96 16.09 3.14
C ILE A 553 -5.10 15.53 1.72
N ARG A 554 -5.15 14.20 1.56
CA ARG A 554 -5.27 13.55 0.26
C ARG A 554 -6.61 13.83 -0.43
N GLU A 555 -7.71 13.70 0.29
CA GLU A 555 -9.04 13.70 -0.29
C GLU A 555 -9.65 15.10 -0.42
N VAL A 556 -9.22 16.03 0.43
CA VAL A 556 -9.82 17.38 0.49
C VAL A 556 -8.81 18.48 0.17
N ILE A 557 -7.66 18.50 0.85
CA ILE A 557 -6.74 19.64 0.73
C ILE A 557 -6.04 19.64 -0.63
N TYR A 558 -5.41 18.59 -1.05
CA TYR A 558 -4.70 18.54 -2.32
C TYR A 558 -5.64 18.77 -3.53
N PRO A 559 -6.80 18.11 -3.64
CA PRO A 559 -7.74 18.41 -4.71
C PRO A 559 -8.21 19.87 -4.71
N SER A 560 -8.32 20.49 -3.53
CA SER A 560 -8.68 21.92 -3.42
C SER A 560 -7.52 22.84 -3.80
N LEU A 561 -6.30 22.52 -3.39
CA LEU A 561 -5.09 23.31 -3.63
C LEU A 561 -4.78 23.46 -5.13
N TYR A 562 -4.93 22.37 -5.88
CA TYR A 562 -4.62 22.34 -7.33
C TYR A 562 -5.78 22.73 -8.23
N ARG A 563 -6.91 23.18 -7.70
CA ARG A 563 -8.01 23.70 -8.53
C ARG A 563 -7.56 24.90 -9.34
N PRO A 564 -7.94 24.99 -10.63
CA PRO A 564 -7.62 26.15 -11.45
C PRO A 564 -8.12 27.46 -10.83
N ARG A 565 -7.32 28.52 -10.88
CA ARG A 565 -7.66 29.85 -10.34
C ARG A 565 -7.99 29.86 -8.84
N GLN A 566 -7.31 29.04 -8.05
CA GLN A 566 -7.42 29.08 -6.59
C GLN A 566 -6.87 30.42 -6.07
N PRO A 567 -7.62 31.18 -5.24
CA PRO A 567 -7.12 32.41 -4.65
C PRO A 567 -5.85 32.18 -3.81
N ASP A 568 -4.88 33.08 -3.87
CA ASP A 568 -3.63 32.97 -3.12
C ASP A 568 -3.84 32.84 -1.60
N ALA A 569 -4.91 33.47 -1.08
CA ALA A 569 -5.28 33.32 0.34
C ALA A 569 -5.64 31.88 0.68
N ASN A 570 -6.39 31.20 -0.20
CA ASN A 570 -6.71 29.79 -0.02
C ASN A 570 -5.48 28.90 -0.18
N VAL A 571 -4.60 29.21 -1.15
CA VAL A 571 -3.34 28.47 -1.33
C VAL A 571 -2.49 28.51 -0.05
N ARG A 572 -2.33 29.70 0.55
CA ARG A 572 -1.61 29.83 1.82
C ARG A 572 -2.30 29.11 2.96
N LEU A 573 -3.62 29.23 3.09
CA LEU A 573 -4.41 28.56 4.12
C LEU A 573 -4.27 27.03 4.02
N LEU A 574 -4.43 26.48 2.83
CA LEU A 574 -4.35 25.03 2.59
C LEU A 574 -2.95 24.48 2.87
N ASN A 575 -1.88 25.16 2.40
CA ASN A 575 -0.52 24.76 2.69
C ASN A 575 -0.21 24.80 4.20
N GLN A 576 -0.66 25.83 4.91
CA GLN A 576 -0.51 25.87 6.36
C GLN A 576 -1.30 24.77 7.05
N SER A 577 -2.51 24.46 6.57
CA SER A 577 -3.32 23.38 7.11
C SER A 577 -2.67 22.00 6.94
N ILE A 578 -1.93 21.76 5.85
CA ILE A 578 -1.15 20.52 5.70
C ILE A 578 -0.11 20.38 6.81
N VAL A 579 0.65 21.45 7.07
CA VAL A 579 1.69 21.44 8.12
C VAL A 579 1.07 21.21 9.49
N ASP A 580 -0.01 21.94 9.80
CA ASP A 580 -0.66 21.87 11.10
C ASP A 580 -1.33 20.52 11.35
N LEU A 581 -1.97 19.91 10.33
CA LEU A 581 -2.55 18.58 10.43
C LEU A 581 -1.51 17.48 10.66
N ARG A 582 -0.34 17.57 10.00
CA ARG A 582 0.76 16.62 10.20
C ARG A 582 1.41 16.72 11.57
N THR A 583 1.24 17.83 12.25
CA THR A 583 1.75 18.05 13.62
C THR A 583 0.70 17.91 14.70
N ALA A 584 -0.57 17.77 14.34
CA ALA A 584 -1.68 17.59 15.30
C ALA A 584 -1.54 16.26 16.06
N LYS A 585 -1.77 16.32 17.38
CA LYS A 585 -1.63 15.20 18.32
C LYS A 585 -2.91 14.87 19.06
N SER A 586 -3.96 15.65 18.87
CA SER A 586 -5.26 15.46 19.53
C SER A 586 -6.43 15.82 18.63
N ASP A 587 -7.63 15.34 19.01
CA ASP A 587 -8.88 15.65 18.33
C ASP A 587 -9.14 17.16 18.29
N GLU A 588 -8.80 17.87 19.38
CA GLU A 588 -8.96 19.33 19.50
C GLU A 588 -8.03 20.06 18.51
N GLU A 589 -6.76 19.67 18.43
CA GLU A 589 -5.80 20.28 17.50
C GLU A 589 -6.21 20.03 16.03
N TYR A 590 -6.64 18.80 15.72
CA TYR A 590 -7.17 18.44 14.42
C TYR A 590 -8.40 19.30 14.06
N ASN A 591 -9.39 19.34 14.94
CA ASN A 591 -10.62 20.12 14.75
C ASN A 591 -10.33 21.63 14.63
N ALA A 592 -9.36 22.17 15.37
CA ALA A 592 -8.96 23.57 15.26
C ALA A 592 -8.47 23.94 13.86
N VAL A 593 -7.75 23.03 13.18
CA VAL A 593 -7.32 23.25 11.79
C VAL A 593 -8.51 23.27 10.85
N LEU A 594 -9.42 22.31 10.98
CA LEU A 594 -10.61 22.23 10.13
C LEU A 594 -11.54 23.44 10.35
N ASN A 595 -11.76 23.86 11.58
CA ASN A 595 -12.56 25.05 11.91
C ASN A 595 -11.94 26.31 11.29
N ARG A 596 -10.62 26.48 11.36
CA ARG A 596 -9.93 27.60 10.70
C ARG A 596 -10.13 27.56 9.18
N MET A 597 -10.15 26.37 8.56
CA MET A 597 -10.47 26.24 7.14
C MET A 597 -11.93 26.64 6.85
N ILE A 598 -12.87 26.19 7.67
CA ILE A 598 -14.31 26.53 7.53
C ILE A 598 -14.52 28.05 7.58
N GLU A 599 -13.83 28.74 8.48
CA GLU A 599 -13.97 30.18 8.71
C GLU A 599 -13.28 31.02 7.63
N ARG A 600 -12.09 30.60 7.16
CA ARG A 600 -11.21 31.46 6.35
C ARG A 600 -11.16 31.10 4.87
N TYR A 601 -11.67 29.92 4.48
CA TYR A 601 -11.65 29.53 3.06
C TYR A 601 -12.61 30.36 2.24
N VAL A 602 -12.07 31.09 1.26
CA VAL A 602 -12.87 31.97 0.39
C VAL A 602 -13.57 31.14 -0.68
N SER A 603 -14.91 31.17 -0.68
CA SER A 603 -15.74 30.53 -1.71
C SER A 603 -15.51 31.18 -3.06
N ARG A 604 -15.43 30.37 -4.10
CA ARG A 604 -15.24 30.87 -5.48
C ARG A 604 -16.57 31.26 -6.08
N THR A 605 -16.54 32.29 -6.89
CA THR A 605 -17.68 32.67 -7.77
C THR A 605 -17.70 31.70 -8.96
N ALA A 606 -18.84 31.12 -9.28
CA ALA A 606 -18.97 30.30 -10.49
C ALA A 606 -18.72 31.15 -11.73
N LEU A 607 -18.06 30.59 -12.76
CA LEU A 607 -17.71 31.28 -14.01
C LEU A 607 -18.93 31.90 -14.75
N THR A 608 -20.11 31.36 -14.49
CA THR A 608 -21.37 31.70 -15.16
C THR A 608 -22.44 32.31 -14.24
N SER A 609 -22.14 32.51 -12.96
CA SER A 609 -23.09 32.97 -11.95
C SER A 609 -22.47 34.02 -11.04
N SER A 610 -23.17 35.12 -10.81
CA SER A 610 -22.82 36.14 -9.82
C SER A 610 -23.04 35.67 -8.37
N ARG A 611 -23.59 34.48 -8.14
CA ARG A 611 -23.83 33.93 -6.80
C ARG A 611 -22.64 33.10 -6.37
N PRO A 612 -22.15 33.24 -5.11
CA PRO A 612 -21.14 32.35 -4.59
C PRO A 612 -21.68 30.91 -4.57
N SER A 613 -20.98 30.00 -5.23
CA SER A 613 -21.29 28.56 -5.12
C SER A 613 -20.88 28.05 -3.76
N ARG A 614 -21.68 27.15 -3.16
CA ARG A 614 -21.25 26.42 -1.97
C ARG A 614 -19.88 25.78 -2.19
N SER A 615 -18.96 26.02 -1.26
CA SER A 615 -17.63 25.44 -1.36
C SER A 615 -17.64 24.00 -0.87
N THR A 616 -17.43 23.04 -1.75
CA THR A 616 -17.27 21.63 -1.37
C THR A 616 -16.14 21.42 -0.37
N THR A 617 -15.09 22.25 -0.38
CA THR A 617 -13.99 22.22 0.60
C THR A 617 -14.48 22.52 2.02
N ILE A 618 -15.33 23.54 2.19
CA ILE A 618 -15.91 23.89 3.49
C ILE A 618 -16.88 22.79 3.96
N GLU A 619 -17.71 22.27 3.06
CA GLU A 619 -18.64 21.19 3.41
C GLU A 619 -17.89 19.91 3.85
N GLN A 620 -16.80 19.58 3.17
CA GLN A 620 -15.94 18.47 3.58
C GLN A 620 -15.27 18.73 4.93
N ALA A 621 -14.69 19.91 5.14
CA ALA A 621 -14.08 20.23 6.43
C ALA A 621 -15.09 20.06 7.60
N ARG A 622 -16.35 20.43 7.39
CA ARG A 622 -17.41 20.20 8.37
C ARG A 622 -17.73 18.72 8.58
N ALA A 623 -17.80 17.95 7.50
CA ALA A 623 -18.10 16.52 7.55
C ALA A 623 -17.01 15.68 8.23
N TRP A 624 -15.76 16.18 8.22
CA TRP A 624 -14.61 15.50 8.80
C TRP A 624 -14.29 15.91 10.24
N LEU A 625 -15.04 16.84 10.83
CA LEU A 625 -14.89 17.18 12.26
C LEU A 625 -15.14 15.95 13.12
N ILE A 626 -14.30 15.79 14.15
CA ILE A 626 -14.43 14.71 15.14
C ILE A 626 -15.46 15.17 16.19
N PRO A 627 -16.56 14.43 16.38
CA PRO A 627 -17.56 14.79 17.41
C PRO A 627 -16.96 14.77 18.82
N GLY A 628 -17.13 15.85 19.57
CA GLY A 628 -16.67 15.95 20.97
C GLY A 628 -15.19 16.30 21.15
N GLY A 629 -14.47 16.59 20.05
CA GLY A 629 -13.10 17.08 20.08
C GLY A 629 -13.01 18.61 20.07
#